data_bc38f88e3ffab86b12ae5481ac07a1c9
#
_entry.id   bc38f88e3ffab86b12ae5481ac07a1c9
#
_cell.length_a   1.000
_cell.length_b   1.000
_cell.length_c   1.000
_cell.angle_alpha   90.00
_cell.angle_beta   90.00
_cell.angle_gamma   90.00
#
_symmetry.space_group_name_H-M   'P 1'
#
loop_
_entity.id
_entity.type
_entity.pdbx_description
1 polymer ?
#
loop_
_entity_poly.entity_id
_entity_poly.type
_entity_poly.pdbx_seq_one_letter_code
_entity_poly.pdbx_strand_id
1 'polypeptide(L)'
;VYARMLQNGVEVKGTSGRFLADLARRYQVHLVAGINEKVSKGYGNGSLFNSLLFYGPDGNLLNHHRKLMPTFTEKLLYAAGDGHGLKTADTPFGSIGGLICWEHWMPLSRQALHMQNEHIHVAVWPAVKDLHQMASRHYAFEGRCYVIAAGQILQVKDLPEMLPLPETLQKAPDQYLLNGGSSVIGPDGAYILEPQFDMAEILYITIEDWESTLRERMTLDVSGHYFRPDVFDFQVNDKRNA
;
A
#
# COMPACT_ATOMS: atom_id res chain seq x y z
N VAL A 1 -15.39 -17.45 -9.01
CA VAL A 1 -14.66 -16.28 -8.46
C VAL A 1 -13.39 -16.05 -9.25
N TYR A 2 -12.42 -16.99 -9.29
CA TYR A 2 -11.11 -16.80 -9.92
C TYR A 2 -11.17 -16.31 -11.38
N ALA A 3 -11.94 -16.98 -12.23
CA ALA A 3 -12.06 -16.60 -13.66
C ALA A 3 -12.52 -15.14 -13.83
N ARG A 4 -13.47 -14.67 -13.01
CA ARG A 4 -13.93 -13.29 -13.04
C ARG A 4 -12.86 -12.31 -12.58
N MET A 5 -12.11 -12.65 -11.53
CA MET A 5 -11.01 -11.82 -11.06
C MET A 5 -9.92 -11.71 -12.14
N LEU A 6 -9.60 -12.82 -12.81
CA LEU A 6 -8.63 -12.81 -13.91
C LEU A 6 -9.12 -11.98 -15.11
N GLN A 7 -10.41 -12.09 -15.48
CA GLN A 7 -11.01 -11.30 -16.57
C GLN A 7 -10.95 -9.79 -16.28
N ASN A 8 -11.20 -9.39 -15.02
CA ASN A 8 -11.22 -8.01 -14.57
C ASN A 8 -9.88 -7.52 -13.98
N GLY A 9 -8.87 -8.38 -13.93
CA GLY A 9 -7.53 -8.02 -13.45
C GLY A 9 -6.86 -6.99 -14.37
N VAL A 10 -5.97 -6.21 -13.80
CA VAL A 10 -5.22 -5.14 -14.47
C VAL A 10 -3.88 -5.67 -14.99
N GLU A 11 -3.63 -5.54 -16.26
CA GLU A 11 -2.28 -5.65 -16.80
C GLU A 11 -1.54 -4.33 -16.60
N VAL A 12 -0.39 -4.35 -15.92
CA VAL A 12 0.37 -3.13 -15.61
C VAL A 12 0.68 -2.30 -16.87
N LYS A 13 1.02 -2.96 -17.99
CA LYS A 13 1.26 -2.31 -19.29
C LYS A 13 0.01 -2.28 -20.19
N GLY A 14 -1.15 -2.69 -19.67
CA GLY A 14 -2.42 -2.71 -20.38
C GLY A 14 -3.14 -1.36 -20.36
N THR A 15 -4.41 -1.33 -20.81
CA THR A 15 -5.21 -0.10 -20.91
C THR A 15 -5.38 0.57 -19.55
N SER A 16 -5.73 -0.19 -18.51
CA SER A 16 -5.94 0.39 -17.16
C SER A 16 -4.64 0.89 -16.53
N GLY A 17 -3.51 0.17 -16.72
CA GLY A 17 -2.20 0.65 -16.25
C GLY A 17 -1.77 1.94 -16.96
N ARG A 18 -1.98 2.03 -18.29
CA ARG A 18 -1.75 3.29 -19.03
C ARG A 18 -2.66 4.41 -18.58
N PHE A 19 -3.92 4.13 -18.28
CA PHE A 19 -4.85 5.13 -17.73
C PHE A 19 -4.34 5.73 -16.41
N LEU A 20 -3.81 4.92 -15.49
CA LEU A 20 -3.19 5.41 -14.25
C LEU A 20 -1.96 6.28 -14.54
N ALA A 21 -1.10 5.86 -15.47
CA ALA A 21 0.05 6.64 -15.92
C ALA A 21 -0.37 8.00 -16.52
N ASP A 22 -1.43 8.01 -17.33
CA ASP A 22 -1.96 9.23 -17.95
C ASP A 22 -2.63 10.16 -16.92
N LEU A 23 -3.27 9.62 -15.88
CA LEU A 23 -3.76 10.43 -14.75
C LEU A 23 -2.60 11.12 -14.03
N ALA A 24 -1.55 10.38 -13.64
CA ALA A 24 -0.38 10.95 -12.99
C ALA A 24 0.23 12.08 -13.83
N ARG A 25 0.38 11.86 -15.14
CA ARG A 25 0.89 12.87 -16.09
C ARG A 25 -0.04 14.06 -16.24
N ARG A 26 -1.34 13.82 -16.40
CA ARG A 26 -2.34 14.88 -16.61
C ARG A 26 -2.41 15.84 -15.43
N TYR A 27 -2.37 15.31 -14.22
CA TYR A 27 -2.47 16.11 -13.00
C TYR A 27 -1.10 16.49 -12.40
N GLN A 28 0.00 16.06 -13.02
CA GLN A 28 1.38 16.32 -12.58
C GLN A 28 1.60 15.91 -11.10
N VAL A 29 1.12 14.72 -10.74
CA VAL A 29 1.17 14.19 -9.38
C VAL A 29 1.92 12.86 -9.32
N HIS A 30 2.49 12.54 -8.16
CA HIS A 30 2.84 11.17 -7.84
C HIS A 30 1.56 10.42 -7.47
N LEU A 31 1.31 9.30 -8.14
CA LEU A 31 0.12 8.47 -7.94
C LEU A 31 0.53 7.10 -7.41
N VAL A 32 -0.03 6.72 -6.27
CA VAL A 32 0.11 5.36 -5.72
C VAL A 32 -1.24 4.67 -5.80
N ALA A 33 -1.31 3.53 -6.48
CA ALA A 33 -2.56 2.82 -6.74
C ALA A 33 -2.44 1.33 -6.45
N GLY A 34 -3.34 0.81 -5.59
CA GLY A 34 -3.55 -0.62 -5.39
C GLY A 34 -4.34 -1.24 -6.54
N ILE A 35 -3.89 -2.37 -7.06
CA ILE A 35 -4.55 -3.06 -8.15
C ILE A 35 -4.64 -4.58 -7.91
N ASN A 36 -5.65 -5.19 -8.51
CA ASN A 36 -5.69 -6.62 -8.75
C ASN A 36 -4.94 -6.88 -10.07
N GLU A 37 -3.62 -7.16 -9.96
CA GLU A 37 -2.77 -7.40 -11.13
C GLU A 37 -3.04 -8.77 -11.73
N LYS A 38 -3.06 -8.86 -13.06
CA LYS A 38 -2.98 -10.12 -13.79
C LYS A 38 -1.77 -10.17 -14.71
N VAL A 39 -1.19 -11.34 -14.82
CA VAL A 39 -0.16 -11.67 -15.80
C VAL A 39 -0.83 -12.45 -16.95
N SER A 40 -0.79 -11.92 -18.17
CA SER A 40 -1.47 -12.50 -19.33
C SER A 40 -0.51 -13.11 -20.36
N LYS A 41 0.80 -12.98 -20.19
CA LYS A 41 1.81 -13.48 -21.13
C LYS A 41 3.09 -13.92 -20.41
N GLY A 42 3.79 -14.88 -21.00
CA GLY A 42 5.07 -15.37 -20.49
C GLY A 42 4.93 -16.27 -19.25
N TYR A 43 6.01 -16.35 -18.49
CA TYR A 43 6.00 -17.08 -17.23
C TYR A 43 5.02 -16.42 -16.25
N GLY A 44 4.27 -17.21 -15.47
CA GLY A 44 3.23 -16.72 -14.58
C GLY A 44 1.91 -16.34 -15.27
N ASN A 45 1.75 -16.61 -16.60
CA ASN A 45 0.48 -16.40 -17.29
C ASN A 45 -0.68 -17.06 -16.56
N GLY A 46 -1.75 -16.30 -16.33
CA GLY A 46 -2.90 -16.71 -15.53
C GLY A 46 -2.78 -16.39 -14.05
N SER A 47 -1.64 -15.92 -13.55
CA SER A 47 -1.48 -15.53 -12.14
C SER A 47 -2.14 -14.18 -11.85
N LEU A 48 -2.66 -14.08 -10.62
CA LEU A 48 -3.13 -12.84 -10.02
C LEU A 48 -2.19 -12.44 -8.89
N PHE A 49 -1.94 -11.14 -8.76
CA PHE A 49 -1.19 -10.55 -7.65
C PHE A 49 -1.95 -9.37 -7.06
N ASN A 50 -1.84 -9.21 -5.76
CA ASN A 50 -2.24 -7.98 -5.08
C ASN A 50 -1.05 -7.02 -5.18
N SER A 51 -1.18 -5.92 -5.92
CA SER A 51 -0.05 -5.08 -6.30
C SER A 51 -0.27 -3.61 -6.03
N LEU A 52 0.82 -2.89 -5.77
CA LEU A 52 0.86 -1.46 -5.55
C LEU A 52 1.77 -0.84 -6.62
N LEU A 53 1.24 0.09 -7.39
CA LEU A 53 1.93 0.79 -8.46
C LEU A 53 2.21 2.23 -8.06
N PHE A 54 3.43 2.69 -8.31
CA PHE A 54 3.86 4.07 -8.07
C PHE A 54 4.19 4.74 -9.40
N TYR A 55 3.48 5.79 -9.73
CA TYR A 55 3.72 6.57 -10.94
C TYR A 55 4.24 7.97 -10.60
N GLY A 56 5.20 8.44 -11.36
CA GLY A 56 5.68 9.82 -11.31
C GLY A 56 4.80 10.79 -12.11
N PRO A 57 5.02 12.11 -11.94
CA PRO A 57 4.26 13.16 -12.63
C PRO A 57 4.46 13.17 -14.16
N ASP A 58 5.46 12.46 -14.66
CA ASP A 58 5.69 12.20 -16.07
C ASP A 58 4.94 10.96 -16.59
N GLY A 59 4.24 10.24 -15.71
CA GLY A 59 3.54 8.99 -15.98
C GLY A 59 4.44 7.76 -16.04
N ASN A 60 5.72 7.88 -15.70
CA ASN A 60 6.62 6.73 -15.59
C ASN A 60 6.29 5.89 -14.35
N LEU A 61 6.36 4.57 -14.49
CA LEU A 61 6.23 3.63 -13.39
C LEU A 61 7.55 3.63 -12.58
N LEU A 62 7.51 4.20 -11.38
CA LEU A 62 8.67 4.33 -10.49
C LEU A 62 8.91 3.07 -9.68
N ASN A 63 7.83 2.44 -9.19
CA ASN A 63 7.89 1.18 -8.46
C ASN A 63 6.66 0.32 -8.72
N HIS A 64 6.86 -1.00 -8.65
CA HIS A 64 5.82 -2.01 -8.78
C HIS A 64 6.05 -3.08 -7.71
N HIS A 65 5.30 -2.97 -6.63
CA HIS A 65 5.33 -3.91 -5.52
C HIS A 65 4.20 -4.93 -5.64
N ARG A 66 4.53 -6.21 -5.54
CA ARG A 66 3.58 -7.32 -5.39
C ARG A 66 3.58 -7.76 -3.94
N LYS A 67 2.41 -7.85 -3.32
CA LYS A 67 2.26 -8.32 -1.93
C LYS A 67 3.01 -9.62 -1.71
N LEU A 68 3.96 -9.61 -0.78
CA LEU A 68 4.86 -10.75 -0.55
C LEU A 68 4.11 -12.02 -0.19
N MET A 69 3.09 -11.88 0.67
CA MET A 69 2.33 -13.00 1.17
C MET A 69 0.83 -12.68 1.19
N PRO A 70 0.03 -13.33 0.33
CA PRO A 70 -1.43 -13.21 0.41
C PRO A 70 -1.94 -13.66 1.78
N THR A 71 -2.92 -12.93 2.32
CA THR A 71 -3.44 -13.15 3.67
C THR A 71 -4.60 -14.15 3.64
N PHE A 72 -4.54 -15.19 4.47
CA PHE A 72 -5.61 -16.17 4.70
C PHE A 72 -6.24 -16.67 3.39
N THR A 73 -7.51 -16.33 3.12
CA THR A 73 -8.24 -16.78 1.92
C THR A 73 -7.74 -16.17 0.61
N GLU A 74 -7.00 -15.07 0.66
CA GLU A 74 -6.36 -14.51 -0.53
C GLU A 74 -5.44 -15.53 -1.22
N LYS A 75 -4.84 -16.47 -0.47
CA LYS A 75 -3.99 -17.55 -1.00
C LYS A 75 -4.70 -18.48 -2.00
N LEU A 76 -6.01 -18.49 -2.01
CA LEU A 76 -6.80 -19.26 -2.98
C LEU A 76 -6.83 -18.57 -4.37
N LEU A 77 -6.47 -17.30 -4.45
CA LEU A 77 -6.63 -16.46 -5.63
C LEU A 77 -5.32 -15.83 -6.08
N TYR A 78 -4.53 -15.31 -5.15
CA TYR A 78 -3.32 -14.55 -5.44
C TYR A 78 -2.05 -15.37 -5.24
N ALA A 79 -1.11 -15.19 -6.15
CA ALA A 79 0.25 -15.67 -5.99
C ALA A 79 1.04 -14.79 -5.00
N ALA A 80 2.06 -15.38 -4.37
CA ALA A 80 3.02 -14.64 -3.57
C ALA A 80 3.87 -13.72 -4.44
N GLY A 81 4.11 -12.51 -3.96
CA GLY A 81 5.01 -11.55 -4.59
C GLY A 81 6.48 -11.88 -4.38
N ASP A 82 7.33 -10.93 -4.72
CA ASP A 82 8.79 -11.00 -4.62
C ASP A 82 9.38 -9.72 -4.02
N GLY A 83 10.68 -9.74 -3.73
CA GLY A 83 11.38 -8.61 -3.14
C GLY A 83 11.66 -7.45 -4.10
N HIS A 84 11.37 -7.59 -5.40
CA HIS A 84 11.69 -6.55 -6.40
C HIS A 84 11.05 -5.20 -6.09
N GLY A 85 9.85 -5.20 -5.54
CA GLY A 85 9.10 -4.00 -5.18
C GLY A 85 9.34 -3.49 -3.75
N LEU A 86 10.16 -4.18 -2.94
CA LEU A 86 10.59 -3.71 -1.62
C LEU A 86 11.63 -2.60 -1.75
N LYS A 87 11.26 -1.52 -2.41
CA LYS A 87 12.11 -0.35 -2.63
C LYS A 87 11.28 0.92 -2.59
N THR A 88 11.95 2.02 -2.28
CA THR A 88 11.37 3.35 -2.35
C THR A 88 11.50 3.93 -3.77
N ALA A 89 10.67 4.91 -4.08
CA ALA A 89 10.75 5.74 -5.27
C ALA A 89 11.18 7.15 -4.86
N ASP A 90 12.24 7.65 -5.48
CA ASP A 90 12.73 9.00 -5.21
C ASP A 90 11.80 10.07 -5.82
N THR A 91 11.54 11.11 -5.05
CA THR A 91 10.76 12.28 -5.46
C THR A 91 11.43 13.57 -5.02
N PRO A 92 11.03 14.73 -5.57
CA PRO A 92 11.58 16.02 -5.14
C PRO A 92 11.36 16.35 -3.65
N PHE A 93 10.43 15.67 -2.99
CA PHE A 93 10.10 15.86 -1.58
C PHE A 93 10.43 14.63 -0.72
N GLY A 94 11.37 13.80 -1.17
CA GLY A 94 11.83 12.62 -0.44
C GLY A 94 11.40 11.31 -1.07
N SER A 95 11.81 10.20 -0.48
CA SER A 95 11.53 8.86 -0.98
C SER A 95 10.18 8.35 -0.49
N ILE A 96 9.41 7.72 -1.39
CA ILE A 96 8.09 7.16 -1.12
C ILE A 96 8.16 5.65 -1.24
N GLY A 97 7.71 4.93 -0.21
CA GLY A 97 7.52 3.49 -0.22
C GLY A 97 6.07 3.11 0.08
N GLY A 98 5.81 1.82 0.16
CA GLY A 98 4.50 1.33 0.57
C GLY A 98 4.41 -0.18 0.65
N LEU A 99 3.49 -0.63 1.48
CA LEU A 99 3.18 -2.03 1.73
C LEU A 99 1.66 -2.25 1.69
N ILE A 100 1.28 -3.52 1.53
CA ILE A 100 -0.11 -3.92 1.39
C ILE A 100 -0.57 -4.69 2.62
N CYS A 101 -1.49 -4.10 3.38
CA CYS A 101 -2.25 -4.80 4.44
C CYS A 101 -1.32 -5.45 5.49
N TRP A 102 -1.42 -6.74 5.69
CA TRP A 102 -0.69 -7.50 6.72
C TRP A 102 0.83 -7.57 6.52
N GLU A 103 1.37 -7.08 5.41
CA GLU A 103 2.82 -6.90 5.27
C GLU A 103 3.40 -5.96 6.33
N HIS A 104 2.58 -5.02 6.85
CA HIS A 104 2.97 -4.14 7.94
C HIS A 104 3.27 -4.88 9.26
N TRP A 105 2.85 -6.13 9.39
CA TRP A 105 3.19 -7.00 10.51
C TRP A 105 4.44 -7.86 10.26
N MET A 106 5.04 -7.79 9.07
CA MET A 106 6.28 -8.51 8.72
C MET A 106 7.49 -7.61 9.05
N PRO A 107 8.27 -7.89 10.11
CA PRO A 107 9.35 -7.00 10.54
C PRO A 107 10.39 -6.73 9.45
N LEU A 108 10.76 -7.78 8.69
CA LEU A 108 11.78 -7.67 7.65
C LEU A 108 11.31 -6.84 6.44
N SER A 109 10.00 -6.83 6.12
CA SER A 109 9.44 -5.99 5.07
C SER A 109 9.55 -4.51 5.44
N ARG A 110 9.25 -4.17 6.69
CA ARG A 110 9.40 -2.82 7.21
C ARG A 110 10.87 -2.40 7.19
N GLN A 111 11.76 -3.24 7.72
CA GLN A 111 13.19 -2.97 7.73
C GLN A 111 13.76 -2.73 6.33
N ALA A 112 13.28 -3.47 5.33
CA ALA A 112 13.72 -3.31 3.94
C ALA A 112 13.46 -1.91 3.39
N LEU A 113 12.33 -1.28 3.75
CA LEU A 113 12.01 0.09 3.35
C LEU A 113 12.67 1.13 4.24
N HIS A 114 12.72 0.92 5.55
CA HIS A 114 13.41 1.83 6.48
C HIS A 114 14.90 2.00 6.14
N MET A 115 15.58 0.91 5.72
CA MET A 115 16.99 0.95 5.28
C MET A 115 17.23 1.82 4.04
N GLN A 116 16.18 2.19 3.31
CA GLN A 116 16.24 3.05 2.13
C GLN A 116 15.88 4.51 2.43
N ASN A 117 15.86 4.88 3.71
CA ASN A 117 15.56 6.24 4.16
C ASN A 117 14.19 6.74 3.66
N GLU A 118 13.16 5.92 3.85
CA GLU A 118 11.80 6.25 3.47
C GLU A 118 11.29 7.49 4.21
N HIS A 119 10.73 8.47 3.48
CA HIS A 119 10.16 9.69 4.05
C HIS A 119 8.64 9.64 4.14
N ILE A 120 8.01 9.02 3.13
CA ILE A 120 6.56 8.82 3.07
C ILE A 120 6.30 7.34 2.83
N HIS A 121 5.45 6.76 3.65
CA HIS A 121 4.95 5.40 3.50
C HIS A 121 3.47 5.39 3.15
N VAL A 122 3.10 4.65 2.12
CA VAL A 122 1.70 4.42 1.75
C VAL A 122 1.24 3.06 2.24
N ALA A 123 0.40 3.06 3.26
CA ALA A 123 -0.17 1.86 3.86
C ALA A 123 -1.57 1.61 3.30
N VAL A 124 -1.74 0.63 2.40
CA VAL A 124 -3.05 0.33 1.84
C VAL A 124 -3.72 -0.83 2.58
N TRP A 125 -4.97 -0.61 2.98
CA TRP A 125 -5.77 -1.51 3.79
C TRP A 125 -7.16 -1.73 3.20
N PRO A 126 -7.80 -2.90 3.44
CA PRO A 126 -9.22 -3.03 3.12
C PRO A 126 -10.09 -2.09 3.97
N ALA A 127 -9.80 -1.99 5.28
CA ALA A 127 -10.35 -0.99 6.19
C ALA A 127 -9.36 -0.78 7.33
N VAL A 128 -9.15 0.46 7.77
CA VAL A 128 -8.13 0.80 8.77
C VAL A 128 -8.75 0.81 10.17
N LYS A 129 -9.05 -0.39 10.71
CA LYS A 129 -9.57 -0.59 12.07
C LYS A 129 -8.45 -0.50 13.11
N ASP A 130 -8.77 -0.63 14.40
CA ASP A 130 -7.85 -0.40 15.53
C ASP A 130 -6.47 -1.05 15.38
N LEU A 131 -6.41 -2.34 15.04
CA LEU A 131 -5.12 -3.02 14.83
C LEU A 131 -4.35 -2.44 13.65
N HIS A 132 -5.04 -2.07 12.56
CA HIS A 132 -4.41 -1.48 11.39
C HIS A 132 -3.93 -0.05 11.69
N GLN A 133 -4.67 0.71 12.50
CA GLN A 133 -4.23 2.01 13.02
C GLN A 133 -2.97 1.85 13.88
N MET A 134 -2.95 0.86 14.78
CA MET A 134 -1.78 0.55 15.59
C MET A 134 -0.56 0.21 14.72
N ALA A 135 -0.72 -0.64 13.69
CA ALA A 135 0.36 -0.98 12.78
C ALA A 135 0.89 0.24 12.00
N SER A 136 -0.02 1.09 11.51
CA SER A 136 0.33 2.31 10.76
C SER A 136 1.08 3.32 11.64
N ARG A 137 0.62 3.52 12.87
CA ARG A 137 1.30 4.38 13.86
C ARG A 137 2.65 3.83 14.28
N HIS A 138 2.73 2.52 14.51
CA HIS A 138 4.00 1.85 14.81
C HIS A 138 4.99 2.00 13.65
N TYR A 139 4.53 1.82 12.40
CA TYR A 139 5.37 2.00 11.23
C TYR A 139 5.96 3.41 11.15
N ALA A 140 5.13 4.44 11.34
CA ALA A 140 5.55 5.83 11.33
C ALA A 140 6.61 6.11 12.40
N PHE A 141 6.37 5.63 13.62
CA PHE A 141 7.29 5.78 14.76
C PHE A 141 8.59 5.00 14.55
N GLU A 142 8.53 3.74 14.10
CA GLU A 142 9.70 2.88 13.86
C GLU A 142 10.58 3.45 12.75
N GLY A 143 9.97 3.81 11.60
CA GLY A 143 10.67 4.31 10.41
C GLY A 143 10.99 5.79 10.40
N ARG A 144 10.45 6.55 11.37
CA ARG A 144 10.56 8.02 11.41
C ARG A 144 10.13 8.68 10.09
N CYS A 145 9.01 8.20 9.56
CA CYS A 145 8.44 8.66 8.29
C CYS A 145 6.96 9.02 8.46
N TYR A 146 6.44 9.78 7.50
CA TYR A 146 5.00 10.02 7.40
C TYR A 146 4.31 8.76 6.87
N VAL A 147 3.17 8.39 7.44
CA VAL A 147 2.35 7.28 6.95
C VAL A 147 1.01 7.80 6.46
N ILE A 148 0.69 7.52 5.21
CA ILE A 148 -0.63 7.72 4.62
C ILE A 148 -1.33 6.37 4.62
N ALA A 149 -2.22 6.16 5.60
CA ALA A 149 -3.02 4.95 5.70
C ALA A 149 -4.30 5.14 4.90
N ALA A 150 -4.47 4.36 3.83
CA ALA A 150 -5.64 4.42 2.95
C ALA A 150 -6.54 3.19 3.17
N GLY A 151 -7.78 3.41 3.58
CA GLY A 151 -8.81 2.39 3.75
C GLY A 151 -9.86 2.47 2.65
N GLN A 152 -10.37 1.31 2.21
CA GLN A 152 -11.42 1.26 1.20
C GLN A 152 -12.80 1.52 1.80
N ILE A 153 -13.68 2.10 1.00
CA ILE A 153 -15.12 2.19 1.25
C ILE A 153 -15.81 1.18 0.32
N LEU A 154 -16.68 0.35 0.88
CA LEU A 154 -17.51 -0.59 0.13
C LEU A 154 -18.80 -0.84 0.88
N GLN A 155 -19.93 -0.55 0.27
CA GLN A 155 -21.26 -0.86 0.79
C GLN A 155 -21.83 -2.12 0.10
N VAL A 156 -22.84 -2.74 0.70
CA VAL A 156 -23.50 -3.94 0.13
C VAL A 156 -24.04 -3.63 -1.27
N LYS A 157 -24.62 -2.44 -1.49
CA LYS A 157 -25.16 -2.01 -2.80
C LYS A 157 -24.11 -1.89 -3.90
N ASP A 158 -22.83 -1.76 -3.55
CA ASP A 158 -21.71 -1.64 -4.51
C ASP A 158 -21.27 -3.02 -5.03
N LEU A 159 -21.77 -4.10 -4.41
CA LEU A 159 -21.45 -5.45 -4.85
C LEU A 159 -22.18 -5.80 -6.14
N PRO A 160 -21.56 -6.59 -7.04
CA PRO A 160 -22.23 -7.04 -8.24
C PRO A 160 -23.50 -7.84 -7.93
N GLU A 161 -24.62 -7.53 -8.57
CA GLU A 161 -25.94 -8.18 -8.37
C GLU A 161 -25.89 -9.70 -8.45
N MET A 162 -24.96 -10.24 -9.23
CA MET A 162 -24.79 -11.68 -9.43
C MET A 162 -24.10 -12.40 -8.26
N LEU A 163 -23.61 -11.67 -7.24
CA LEU A 163 -23.04 -12.32 -6.05
C LEU A 163 -24.17 -12.85 -5.17
N PRO A 164 -24.15 -14.14 -4.83
CA PRO A 164 -25.09 -14.69 -3.88
C PRO A 164 -24.79 -14.13 -2.49
N LEU A 165 -25.60 -13.17 -2.05
CA LEU A 165 -25.49 -12.58 -0.72
C LEU A 165 -26.42 -13.28 0.27
N PRO A 166 -26.03 -13.43 1.54
CA PRO A 166 -26.94 -13.80 2.62
C PRO A 166 -28.14 -12.82 2.68
N GLU A 167 -29.31 -13.34 3.03
CA GLU A 167 -30.55 -12.55 3.10
C GLU A 167 -30.42 -11.33 4.03
N THR A 168 -29.65 -11.45 5.10
CA THR A 168 -29.34 -10.36 6.05
C THR A 168 -28.64 -9.19 5.37
N LEU A 169 -27.70 -9.45 4.46
CA LEU A 169 -27.00 -8.40 3.70
C LEU A 169 -27.89 -7.84 2.59
N GLN A 170 -28.68 -8.70 1.92
CA GLN A 170 -29.64 -8.22 0.90
C GLN A 170 -30.62 -7.18 1.45
N LYS A 171 -31.01 -7.31 2.73
CA LYS A 171 -31.89 -6.37 3.43
C LYS A 171 -31.22 -5.11 3.95
N ALA A 172 -29.90 -5.00 3.82
CA ALA A 172 -29.11 -3.90 4.34
C ALA A 172 -28.18 -3.30 3.26
N PRO A 173 -28.72 -2.73 2.16
CA PRO A 173 -27.92 -2.27 1.02
C PRO A 173 -26.90 -1.19 1.36
N ASP A 174 -27.20 -0.34 2.33
CA ASP A 174 -26.33 0.75 2.78
C ASP A 174 -25.33 0.34 3.87
N GLN A 175 -25.35 -0.93 4.30
CA GLN A 175 -24.38 -1.42 5.27
C GLN A 175 -22.97 -1.39 4.69
N TYR A 176 -22.04 -0.80 5.43
CA TYR A 176 -20.63 -0.85 5.09
C TYR A 176 -20.05 -2.25 5.34
N LEU A 177 -19.41 -2.82 4.33
CA LEU A 177 -18.55 -3.99 4.41
C LEU A 177 -17.10 -3.57 4.72
N LEU A 178 -16.68 -2.45 4.10
CA LEU A 178 -15.42 -1.78 4.35
C LEU A 178 -15.75 -0.29 4.58
N ASN A 179 -15.35 0.25 5.71
CA ASN A 179 -15.80 1.57 6.14
C ASN A 179 -14.69 2.63 6.23
N GLY A 180 -13.57 2.43 5.55
CA GLY A 180 -12.52 3.44 5.44
C GLY A 180 -11.55 3.42 6.62
N GLY A 181 -11.53 4.47 7.41
CA GLY A 181 -10.57 4.71 8.49
C GLY A 181 -9.25 5.28 7.97
N SER A 182 -9.25 5.90 6.79
CA SER A 182 -8.06 6.57 6.25
C SER A 182 -7.55 7.62 7.22
N SER A 183 -6.23 7.68 7.39
CA SER A 183 -5.57 8.58 8.35
C SER A 183 -4.18 8.98 7.85
N VAL A 184 -3.62 10.04 8.42
CA VAL A 184 -2.23 10.44 8.18
C VAL A 184 -1.52 10.57 9.52
N ILE A 185 -0.33 9.97 9.61
CA ILE A 185 0.44 9.86 10.84
C ILE A 185 1.82 10.51 10.62
N GLY A 186 2.27 11.26 11.62
CA GLY A 186 3.60 11.87 11.65
C GLY A 186 4.71 10.92 12.14
N PRO A 187 5.98 11.30 11.99
CA PRO A 187 7.15 10.50 12.38
C PRO A 187 7.26 10.19 13.89
N ASP A 188 6.51 10.90 14.71
CA ASP A 188 6.36 10.67 16.16
C ASP A 188 5.28 9.63 16.49
N GLY A 189 4.55 9.13 15.48
CA GLY A 189 3.41 8.22 15.65
C GLY A 189 2.09 8.91 16.02
N ALA A 190 2.03 10.24 16.08
CA ALA A 190 0.81 11.00 16.31
C ALA A 190 0.01 11.19 15.01
N TYR A 191 -1.31 11.32 15.12
CA TYR A 191 -2.14 11.63 13.96
C TYR A 191 -2.01 13.10 13.55
N ILE A 192 -1.82 13.32 12.25
CA ILE A 192 -2.00 14.62 11.58
C ILE A 192 -3.43 14.71 11.09
N LEU A 193 -3.95 13.61 10.54
CA LEU A 193 -5.36 13.41 10.25
C LEU A 193 -5.86 12.18 10.99
N GLU A 194 -6.79 12.37 11.90
CA GLU A 194 -7.47 11.29 12.62
C GLU A 194 -8.20 10.35 11.65
N PRO A 195 -8.44 9.07 12.02
CA PRO A 195 -9.12 8.12 11.16
C PRO A 195 -10.49 8.58 10.69
N GLN A 196 -10.71 8.58 9.38
CA GLN A 196 -11.94 9.01 8.72
C GLN A 196 -12.76 7.79 8.30
N PHE A 197 -13.93 7.61 8.91
CA PHE A 197 -14.81 6.48 8.67
C PHE A 197 -16.11 6.90 7.98
N ASP A 198 -16.74 5.94 7.29
CA ASP A 198 -18.09 6.04 6.74
C ASP A 198 -18.28 7.20 5.74
N MET A 199 -17.18 7.62 5.08
CA MET A 199 -17.19 8.72 4.12
C MET A 199 -16.36 8.38 2.88
N ALA A 200 -16.93 8.62 1.69
CA ALA A 200 -16.29 8.44 0.40
C ALA A 200 -15.92 9.81 -0.20
N GLU A 201 -14.85 10.41 0.32
CA GLU A 201 -14.40 11.77 -0.04
C GLU A 201 -12.91 11.79 -0.36
N ILE A 202 -12.48 12.86 -1.05
CA ILE A 202 -11.05 13.14 -1.23
C ILE A 202 -10.56 13.92 -0.01
N LEU A 203 -9.61 13.33 0.70
CA LEU A 203 -8.98 13.94 1.87
C LEU A 203 -7.71 14.68 1.44
N TYR A 204 -7.57 15.93 1.87
CA TYR A 204 -6.39 16.77 1.59
C TYR A 204 -5.64 17.05 2.87
N ILE A 205 -4.33 16.83 2.84
CA ILE A 205 -3.42 17.10 3.96
C ILE A 205 -2.19 17.82 3.43
N THR A 206 -1.75 18.83 4.15
CA THR A 206 -0.45 19.45 3.95
C THR A 206 0.52 18.97 5.01
N ILE A 207 1.69 18.49 4.60
CA ILE A 207 2.80 18.17 5.49
C ILE A 207 3.67 19.42 5.57
N GLU A 208 3.64 20.11 6.72
CA GLU A 208 4.36 21.38 6.91
C GLU A 208 5.76 21.19 7.50
N ASP A 209 5.94 20.19 8.36
CA ASP A 209 7.18 19.97 9.13
C ASP A 209 7.97 18.76 8.62
N TRP A 210 8.63 18.92 7.47
CA TRP A 210 9.50 17.86 6.91
C TRP A 210 10.72 17.56 7.78
N GLU A 211 11.19 18.51 8.57
CA GLU A 211 12.36 18.34 9.45
C GLU A 211 12.05 17.37 10.60
N SER A 212 10.79 17.12 10.91
CA SER A 212 10.39 16.16 11.94
C SER A 212 10.94 14.76 11.66
N THR A 213 11.04 14.33 10.40
CA THR A 213 11.64 13.04 10.03
C THR A 213 13.09 12.92 10.49
N LEU A 214 13.85 14.01 10.47
CA LEU A 214 15.24 14.06 10.93
C LEU A 214 15.31 14.23 12.45
N ARG A 215 14.50 15.13 12.99
CA ARG A 215 14.50 15.44 14.44
C ARG A 215 14.12 14.21 15.28
N GLU A 216 13.12 13.45 14.83
CA GLU A 216 12.65 12.27 15.56
C GLU A 216 13.67 11.10 15.53
N ARG A 217 14.57 11.07 14.55
CA ARG A 217 15.67 10.08 14.49
C ARG A 217 16.68 10.21 15.62
N MET A 218 16.72 11.35 16.30
CA MET A 218 17.62 11.53 17.45
C MET A 218 17.39 10.50 18.54
N THR A 219 16.13 10.07 18.74
CA THR A 219 15.76 9.12 19.81
C THR A 219 15.72 7.67 19.33
N LEU A 220 15.31 7.43 18.10
CA LEU A 220 15.24 6.11 17.49
C LEU A 220 15.50 6.23 15.98
N ASP A 221 16.49 5.52 15.49
CA ASP A 221 16.79 5.39 14.07
C ASP A 221 17.15 3.94 13.76
N VAL A 222 16.18 3.15 13.34
CA VAL A 222 16.32 1.71 13.10
C VAL A 222 17.16 1.38 11.88
N SER A 223 17.46 2.37 11.04
CA SER A 223 18.35 2.24 9.86
C SER A 223 19.70 2.93 10.06
N GLY A 224 19.84 3.75 11.12
CA GLY A 224 21.05 4.48 11.47
C GLY A 224 21.68 3.95 12.77
N HIS A 225 21.68 4.78 13.83
CA HIS A 225 22.44 4.47 15.06
C HIS A 225 21.86 3.31 15.91
N TYR A 226 20.65 2.83 15.63
CA TYR A 226 20.11 1.59 16.21
C TYR A 226 20.36 0.37 15.33
N PHE A 227 20.81 0.55 14.09
CA PHE A 227 21.18 -0.57 13.24
C PHE A 227 22.56 -1.13 13.68
N ARG A 228 22.65 -2.44 13.77
CA ARG A 228 23.86 -3.16 14.24
C ARG A 228 24.37 -4.07 13.12
N PRO A 229 25.09 -3.54 12.10
CA PRO A 229 25.63 -4.33 10.99
C PRO A 229 26.74 -5.30 11.42
N ASP A 230 27.26 -5.08 12.62
CA ASP A 230 28.19 -5.99 13.29
C ASP A 230 27.52 -7.25 13.89
N VAL A 231 26.16 -7.21 14.03
CA VAL A 231 25.35 -8.30 14.59
C VAL A 231 24.43 -8.92 13.54
N PHE A 232 23.87 -8.11 12.64
CA PHE A 232 22.86 -8.52 11.67
C PHE A 232 23.35 -8.27 10.24
N ASP A 233 23.37 -9.32 9.43
CA ASP A 233 23.50 -9.22 7.97
C ASP A 233 22.10 -9.23 7.35
N PHE A 234 21.66 -8.06 6.83
CA PHE A 234 20.33 -7.88 6.27
C PHE A 234 20.41 -7.69 4.77
N GLN A 235 19.83 -8.61 4.02
CA GLN A 235 19.80 -8.58 2.56
C GLN A 235 18.41 -8.89 2.03
N VAL A 236 18.01 -8.21 0.96
CA VAL A 236 16.77 -8.46 0.23
C VAL A 236 17.11 -9.04 -1.13
N ASN A 237 16.49 -10.17 -1.49
CA ASN A 237 16.53 -10.65 -2.87
C ASN A 237 15.55 -9.82 -3.70
N ASP A 238 16.06 -8.89 -4.48
CA ASP A 238 15.29 -7.94 -5.28
C ASP A 238 14.95 -8.43 -6.71
N LYS A 239 15.20 -9.70 -6.99
CA LYS A 239 14.89 -10.28 -8.30
C LYS A 239 13.37 -10.40 -8.49
N ARG A 240 12.89 -9.96 -9.66
CA ARG A 240 11.51 -10.18 -10.06
C ARG A 240 11.30 -11.65 -10.39
N ASN A 241 10.36 -12.28 -9.68
CA ASN A 241 9.85 -13.58 -10.08
C ASN A 241 8.95 -13.39 -11.32
N ALA A 242 8.98 -14.36 -12.20
CA ALA A 242 8.27 -14.31 -13.47
C ALA A 242 6.76 -14.07 -13.32
#